data_443ec79021ee3dd5fdd375b539ad35ed
#
_entry.id   443ec79021ee3dd5fdd375b539ad35ed
#
_cell.length_a   1.000
_cell.length_b   1.000
_cell.length_c   1.000
_cell.angle_alpha   90.00
_cell.angle_beta   90.00
_cell.angle_gamma   90.00
#
_symmetry.space_group_name_H-M   'P 1'
#
loop_
_entity.id
_entity.type
_entity.pdbx_description
1 polymer ?
#
loop_
_entity_poly.entity_id
_entity_poly.type
_entity_poly.pdbx_seq_one_letter_code
_entity_poly.pdbx_strand_id
1 'polypeptide(L)'
;MKRAYINGILLDGTQHMEPQAHKVLLCEDGVITAVADEGTDLDGYEVIDLHGGYAMPGLINLHVHLAGNGKPSAKPRDNAALVRKILSNGLTRAVAYRMVCSYAKLELLGGVTTIRTVGGIADFDTRCRDDAQAGKILAPRILAANEGISVPGGHMAGSVAVAAHNNGEALTQLTKVSTQRVDLVKLMITGGVLDAAEKGTPGELKMPPEMVKAVCDQAHAMGYPVAAHTESPEGVRVALENGVDSIEHGAKMDEETVKLYKEHGAFLCTTISPALPYALFDTAVSGASEKDQYNGRIVFDGIVESAKTALANGIPVGLGNDVGCPYITQYDFWRELCYFHKYCGVSNQFALYTATLRNARLAGVGDVTGSLEVGKSEDLIVTRQNPLEDLRALQHLELVACRGRVVKKPAPKRSQTVDKLLDPYLE
;
A
#
# COMPACT_ATOMS: atom_id res chain seq x y z
N MET A 1 20.31 13.38 -17.51
CA MET A 1 20.21 14.70 -16.79
C MET A 1 20.88 14.52 -15.44
N LYS A 2 21.87 15.34 -15.14
CA LYS A 2 22.57 15.32 -13.85
C LYS A 2 21.90 16.26 -12.86
N ARG A 3 21.73 15.84 -11.62
CA ARG A 3 21.07 16.60 -10.56
C ARG A 3 21.81 16.46 -9.23
N ALA A 4 21.93 17.55 -8.50
CA ALA A 4 22.55 17.59 -7.18
C ALA A 4 21.58 18.19 -6.17
N TYR A 5 21.31 17.47 -5.08
CA TYR A 5 20.52 17.93 -3.94
C TYR A 5 21.49 18.38 -2.85
N ILE A 6 21.41 19.66 -2.45
CA ILE A 6 22.36 20.31 -1.54
C ILE A 6 21.65 20.99 -0.37
N ASN A 7 22.41 21.37 0.64
CA ASN A 7 21.95 22.17 1.80
C ASN A 7 20.75 21.52 2.51
N GLY A 8 20.77 20.19 2.66
CA GLY A 8 19.77 19.44 3.39
C GLY A 8 20.38 18.41 4.33
N ILE A 9 19.51 17.74 5.06
CA ILE A 9 19.84 16.60 5.91
C ILE A 9 19.34 15.34 5.22
N LEU A 10 20.23 14.38 4.95
CA LEU A 10 19.85 13.13 4.33
C LEU A 10 19.47 12.10 5.40
N LEU A 11 18.34 11.44 5.19
CA LEU A 11 17.87 10.28 5.94
C LEU A 11 17.91 9.11 4.97
N ASP A 12 18.83 8.16 5.16
CA ASP A 12 19.18 7.17 4.13
C ASP A 12 18.13 6.07 3.88
N GLY A 13 17.13 5.94 4.76
CA GLY A 13 16.08 4.91 4.66
C GLY A 13 16.46 3.58 5.32
N THR A 14 17.66 3.44 5.87
CA THR A 14 18.06 2.23 6.62
C THR A 14 17.36 2.14 7.97
N GLN A 15 17.49 0.99 8.65
CA GLN A 15 16.89 0.80 9.97
C GLN A 15 17.43 1.77 11.02
N HIS A 16 18.68 2.20 10.89
CA HIS A 16 19.30 3.15 11.81
C HIS A 16 19.01 4.61 11.43
N MET A 17 18.91 4.91 10.14
CA MET A 17 18.49 6.19 9.55
C MET A 17 19.09 7.43 10.26
N GLU A 18 20.41 7.39 10.48
CA GLU A 18 21.12 8.50 11.11
C GLU A 18 21.07 9.75 10.21
N PRO A 19 20.69 10.94 10.74
CA PRO A 19 20.68 12.18 9.98
C PRO A 19 22.08 12.56 9.50
N GLN A 20 22.27 12.72 8.20
CA GLN A 20 23.54 13.07 7.56
C GLN A 20 23.51 14.51 7.07
N ALA A 21 24.10 15.42 7.84
CA ALA A 21 24.35 16.79 7.43
C ALA A 21 25.60 16.90 6.57
N HIS A 22 25.76 18.04 5.84
CA HIS A 22 26.94 18.32 5.00
C HIS A 22 27.18 17.29 3.91
N LYS A 23 26.11 16.66 3.41
CA LYS A 23 26.13 15.73 2.28
C LYS A 23 25.41 16.30 1.07
N VAL A 24 25.87 15.87 -0.10
CA VAL A 24 25.28 16.17 -1.40
C VAL A 24 24.83 14.86 -2.02
N LEU A 25 23.56 14.76 -2.41
CA LEU A 25 23.05 13.60 -3.14
C LEU A 25 23.15 13.90 -4.64
N LEU A 26 23.95 13.10 -5.37
CA LEU A 26 24.13 13.22 -6.80
C LEU A 26 23.35 12.15 -7.54
N CYS A 27 22.60 12.58 -8.57
CA CYS A 27 21.81 11.70 -9.41
C CYS A 27 22.11 11.96 -10.89
N GLU A 28 22.07 10.90 -11.71
CA GLU A 28 22.16 10.99 -13.16
C GLU A 28 21.12 10.07 -13.79
N ASP A 29 20.33 10.61 -14.72
CA ASP A 29 19.27 9.89 -15.46
C ASP A 29 18.32 9.08 -14.56
N GLY A 30 17.98 9.64 -13.39
CA GLY A 30 17.04 9.06 -12.44
C GLY A 30 17.63 7.97 -11.54
N VAL A 31 18.96 7.88 -11.47
CA VAL A 31 19.71 6.95 -10.60
C VAL A 31 20.61 7.75 -9.68
N ILE A 32 20.72 7.34 -8.42
CA ILE A 32 21.67 7.90 -7.44
C ILE A 32 23.07 7.43 -7.80
N THR A 33 23.98 8.38 -8.08
CA THR A 33 25.36 8.08 -8.48
C THR A 33 26.37 8.28 -7.37
N ALA A 34 26.08 9.18 -6.41
CA ALA A 34 26.93 9.36 -5.23
C ALA A 34 26.17 10.02 -4.07
N VAL A 35 26.64 9.75 -2.85
CA VAL A 35 26.42 10.56 -1.66
C VAL A 35 27.79 11.17 -1.31
N ALA A 36 28.00 12.42 -1.71
CA ALA A 36 29.29 13.10 -1.62
C ALA A 36 29.32 14.10 -0.45
N ASP A 37 30.48 14.60 -0.13
CA ASP A 37 30.63 15.65 0.88
C ASP A 37 30.31 17.04 0.31
N GLU A 38 29.91 17.95 1.18
CA GLU A 38 29.73 19.37 0.85
C GLU A 38 31.04 19.94 0.26
N GLY A 39 30.94 20.78 -0.79
CA GLY A 39 32.10 21.31 -1.54
C GLY A 39 32.51 20.46 -2.75
N THR A 40 31.81 19.32 -3.02
CA THR A 40 31.98 18.57 -4.27
C THR A 40 31.68 19.48 -5.48
N ASP A 41 32.48 19.34 -6.54
CA ASP A 41 32.25 20.05 -7.81
C ASP A 41 30.91 19.65 -8.44
N LEU A 42 30.08 20.64 -8.72
CA LEU A 42 28.74 20.48 -9.29
C LEU A 42 28.61 21.00 -10.73
N ASP A 43 29.73 21.18 -11.42
CA ASP A 43 29.69 21.61 -12.82
C ASP A 43 28.90 20.63 -13.67
N GLY A 44 27.96 21.16 -14.46
CA GLY A 44 27.04 20.38 -15.28
C GLY A 44 25.84 19.76 -14.55
N TYR A 45 25.68 20.01 -13.25
CA TYR A 45 24.50 19.55 -12.49
C TYR A 45 23.38 20.61 -12.42
N GLU A 46 22.13 20.19 -12.54
CA GLU A 46 20.98 20.95 -12.05
C GLU A 46 21.00 20.92 -10.52
N VAL A 47 21.27 22.07 -9.89
CA VAL A 47 21.34 22.17 -8.43
C VAL A 47 19.95 22.40 -7.84
N ILE A 48 19.56 21.56 -6.89
CA ILE A 48 18.34 21.69 -6.08
C ILE A 48 18.76 21.96 -4.64
N ASP A 49 18.53 23.20 -4.19
CA ASP A 49 18.78 23.59 -2.80
C ASP A 49 17.60 23.14 -1.92
N LEU A 50 17.87 22.34 -0.90
CA LEU A 50 16.89 21.81 0.05
C LEU A 50 16.60 22.79 1.21
N HIS A 51 17.35 23.92 1.29
CA HIS A 51 17.14 24.97 2.30
C HIS A 51 17.03 24.46 3.74
N GLY A 52 17.85 23.49 4.12
CA GLY A 52 17.84 22.87 5.46
C GLY A 52 16.74 21.81 5.65
N GLY A 53 16.01 21.43 4.59
CA GLY A 53 15.01 20.39 4.64
C GLY A 53 15.61 18.98 4.74
N TYR A 54 14.77 18.01 5.04
CA TYR A 54 15.12 16.60 5.21
C TYR A 54 14.77 15.84 3.94
N ALA A 55 15.75 15.25 3.29
CA ALA A 55 15.57 14.36 2.14
C ALA A 55 15.61 12.90 2.61
N MET A 56 14.62 12.12 2.24
CA MET A 56 14.54 10.70 2.55
C MET A 56 14.00 9.92 1.35
N PRO A 57 14.13 8.58 1.32
CA PRO A 57 13.50 7.78 0.27
C PRO A 57 12.00 8.05 0.20
N GLY A 58 11.44 8.00 -1.00
CA GLY A 58 9.99 8.06 -1.18
C GLY A 58 9.29 6.91 -0.49
N LEU A 59 8.08 7.17 0.00
CA LEU A 59 7.27 6.18 0.69
C LEU A 59 6.83 5.06 -0.27
N ILE A 60 6.65 3.87 0.27
CA ILE A 60 6.21 2.66 -0.45
C ILE A 60 4.96 2.12 0.22
N ASN A 61 3.85 2.08 -0.50
CA ASN A 61 2.55 1.60 -0.01
C ASN A 61 2.26 0.21 -0.58
N LEU A 62 2.19 -0.81 0.28
CA LEU A 62 2.04 -2.21 -0.13
C LEU A 62 0.59 -2.66 -0.33
N HIS A 63 -0.41 -1.82 -0.04
CA HIS A 63 -1.81 -2.18 -0.18
C HIS A 63 -2.64 -1.03 -0.75
N VAL A 64 -2.88 -1.07 -2.06
CA VAL A 64 -3.52 0.01 -2.81
C VAL A 64 -4.62 -0.52 -3.73
N HIS A 65 -5.77 0.17 -3.75
CA HIS A 65 -6.84 0.00 -4.71
C HIS A 65 -7.05 1.29 -5.51
N LEU A 66 -6.52 1.36 -6.73
CA LEU A 66 -6.69 2.53 -7.60
C LEU A 66 -8.11 2.69 -8.16
N ALA A 67 -9.02 1.78 -7.85
CA ALA A 67 -10.41 1.82 -8.27
C ALA A 67 -11.29 2.74 -7.40
N GLY A 68 -10.90 2.99 -6.15
CA GLY A 68 -11.64 3.78 -5.17
C GLY A 68 -11.13 5.21 -5.02
N ASN A 69 -12.00 6.13 -4.62
CA ASN A 69 -11.65 7.55 -4.42
C ASN A 69 -11.41 7.94 -2.96
N GLY A 70 -11.54 7.02 -2.02
CA GLY A 70 -11.35 7.25 -0.60
C GLY A 70 -12.39 8.14 0.08
N LYS A 71 -13.39 8.64 -0.65
CA LYS A 71 -14.41 9.51 -0.05
C LYS A 71 -15.55 8.70 0.54
N PRO A 72 -16.04 9.08 1.74
CA PRO A 72 -17.22 8.46 2.32
C PRO A 72 -18.43 8.65 1.41
N SER A 73 -19.32 7.65 1.38
CA SER A 73 -20.57 7.71 0.65
C SER A 73 -21.72 7.52 1.61
N ALA A 74 -22.67 8.46 1.60
CA ALA A 74 -23.86 8.38 2.44
C ALA A 74 -24.84 7.25 2.02
N LYS A 75 -24.63 6.64 0.84
CA LYS A 75 -25.47 5.57 0.31
C LYS A 75 -24.65 4.36 -0.04
N PRO A 76 -25.10 3.14 0.32
CA PRO A 76 -24.52 1.92 -0.17
C PRO A 76 -24.47 1.93 -1.71
N ARG A 77 -23.39 1.44 -2.28
CA ARG A 77 -23.23 1.34 -3.75
C ARG A 77 -23.07 -0.13 -4.13
N ASP A 78 -23.79 -0.53 -5.17
CA ASP A 78 -23.50 -1.78 -5.86
C ASP A 78 -22.26 -1.59 -6.74
N ASN A 79 -21.08 -1.85 -6.16
CA ASN A 79 -19.82 -1.70 -6.84
C ASN A 79 -19.70 -2.68 -8.02
N ALA A 80 -20.27 -3.87 -7.93
CA ALA A 80 -20.27 -4.85 -9.03
C ALA A 80 -21.08 -4.34 -10.24
N ALA A 81 -22.27 -3.77 -10.00
CA ALA A 81 -23.04 -3.14 -11.07
C ALA A 81 -22.33 -1.93 -11.67
N LEU A 82 -21.64 -1.13 -10.83
CA LEU A 82 -20.85 0.00 -11.30
C LEU A 82 -19.71 -0.46 -12.22
N VAL A 83 -18.93 -1.48 -11.82
CA VAL A 83 -17.84 -2.03 -12.64
C VAL A 83 -18.36 -2.59 -13.96
N ARG A 84 -19.46 -3.37 -13.94
CA ARG A 84 -20.10 -3.84 -15.18
C ARG A 84 -20.44 -2.67 -16.12
N LYS A 85 -21.00 -1.57 -15.58
CA LYS A 85 -21.31 -0.36 -16.36
C LYS A 85 -20.03 0.31 -16.90
N ILE A 86 -18.99 0.40 -16.12
CA ILE A 86 -17.69 0.96 -16.54
C ILE A 86 -17.13 0.17 -17.73
N LEU A 87 -17.20 -1.15 -17.66
CA LEU A 87 -16.63 -2.04 -18.66
C LEU A 87 -17.54 -2.25 -19.89
N SER A 88 -18.79 -1.76 -19.88
CA SER A 88 -19.78 -2.01 -20.93
C SER A 88 -19.48 -1.37 -22.29
N ASN A 89 -18.67 -0.30 -22.31
CA ASN A 89 -18.30 0.37 -23.54
C ASN A 89 -16.93 1.09 -23.44
N GLY A 90 -16.35 1.41 -24.59
CA GLY A 90 -15.02 2.01 -24.66
C GLY A 90 -14.90 3.41 -24.02
N LEU A 91 -15.97 4.22 -24.03
CA LEU A 91 -15.94 5.57 -23.47
C LEU A 91 -15.89 5.53 -21.94
N THR A 92 -16.79 4.77 -21.30
CA THR A 92 -16.80 4.62 -19.83
C THR A 92 -15.52 3.98 -19.33
N ARG A 93 -14.99 2.97 -20.05
CA ARG A 93 -13.69 2.35 -19.78
C ARG A 93 -12.54 3.37 -19.85
N ALA A 94 -12.50 4.23 -20.87
CA ALA A 94 -11.47 5.26 -21.01
C ALA A 94 -11.55 6.32 -19.90
N VAL A 95 -12.75 6.74 -19.49
CA VAL A 95 -12.96 7.68 -18.38
C VAL A 95 -12.48 7.07 -17.07
N ALA A 96 -12.85 5.83 -16.75
CA ALA A 96 -12.43 5.15 -15.54
C ALA A 96 -10.92 4.92 -15.50
N TYR A 97 -10.30 4.56 -16.62
CA TYR A 97 -8.84 4.45 -16.70
C TYR A 97 -8.13 5.79 -16.38
N ARG A 98 -8.63 6.91 -16.92
CA ARG A 98 -8.10 8.24 -16.57
C ARG A 98 -8.25 8.57 -15.09
N MET A 99 -9.32 8.10 -14.45
CA MET A 99 -9.49 8.24 -12.98
C MET A 99 -8.44 7.43 -12.23
N VAL A 100 -8.20 6.17 -12.61
CA VAL A 100 -7.13 5.34 -12.06
C VAL A 100 -5.77 6.03 -12.15
N CYS A 101 -5.41 6.55 -13.33
CA CYS A 101 -4.17 7.32 -13.51
C CYS A 101 -4.12 8.58 -12.63
N SER A 102 -5.26 9.25 -12.41
CA SER A 102 -5.31 10.43 -11.54
C SER A 102 -5.13 10.08 -10.07
N TYR A 103 -5.62 8.92 -9.63
CA TYR A 103 -5.44 8.42 -8.27
C TYR A 103 -3.98 7.98 -8.03
N ALA A 104 -3.37 7.28 -8.99
CA ALA A 104 -1.95 6.97 -8.93
C ALA A 104 -1.08 8.25 -8.85
N LYS A 105 -1.44 9.31 -9.59
CA LYS A 105 -0.77 10.61 -9.47
C LYS A 105 -0.93 11.21 -8.06
N LEU A 106 -2.09 11.09 -7.42
CA LEU A 106 -2.31 11.60 -6.07
C LEU A 106 -1.46 10.86 -5.02
N GLU A 107 -1.25 9.53 -5.17
CA GLU A 107 -0.30 8.77 -4.36
C GLU A 107 1.11 9.40 -4.45
N LEU A 108 1.58 9.65 -5.68
CA LEU A 108 2.89 10.27 -5.87
C LEU A 108 2.98 11.66 -5.25
N LEU A 109 1.96 12.49 -5.42
CA LEU A 109 1.93 13.84 -4.83
C LEU A 109 1.83 13.79 -3.29
N GLY A 110 1.35 12.68 -2.71
CA GLY A 110 1.38 12.38 -1.28
C GLY A 110 2.71 11.79 -0.78
N GLY A 111 3.73 11.71 -1.65
CA GLY A 111 5.06 11.22 -1.28
C GLY A 111 5.29 9.72 -1.49
N VAL A 112 4.30 9.01 -2.02
CA VAL A 112 4.42 7.57 -2.31
C VAL A 112 5.03 7.38 -3.68
N THR A 113 6.27 6.90 -3.75
CA THR A 113 7.01 6.70 -5.01
C THR A 113 6.90 5.27 -5.55
N THR A 114 6.44 4.33 -4.75
CA THR A 114 6.15 2.95 -5.16
C THR A 114 4.85 2.47 -4.51
N ILE A 115 3.99 1.84 -5.28
CA ILE A 115 2.75 1.22 -4.80
C ILE A 115 2.68 -0.25 -5.24
N ARG A 116 2.04 -1.08 -4.40
CA ARG A 116 1.61 -2.44 -4.76
C ARG A 116 0.09 -2.47 -4.79
N THR A 117 -0.51 -2.62 -5.97
CA THR A 117 -1.96 -2.78 -6.07
C THR A 117 -2.35 -4.23 -5.83
N VAL A 118 -3.44 -4.43 -5.08
CA VAL A 118 -3.89 -5.74 -4.59
C VAL A 118 -5.39 -5.96 -4.87
N GLY A 119 -5.79 -5.61 -6.07
CA GLY A 119 -7.16 -5.70 -6.57
C GLY A 119 -7.53 -4.44 -7.35
N GLY A 120 -7.91 -4.60 -8.61
CA GLY A 120 -8.20 -3.51 -9.54
C GLY A 120 -9.32 -3.84 -10.52
N ILE A 121 -9.57 -2.94 -11.46
CA ILE A 121 -10.59 -3.12 -12.51
C ILE A 121 -9.91 -3.56 -13.80
N ALA A 122 -10.21 -4.76 -14.27
CA ALA A 122 -9.67 -5.31 -15.51
C ALA A 122 -8.12 -5.24 -15.54
N ASP A 123 -7.55 -4.65 -16.61
CA ASP A 123 -6.12 -4.48 -16.84
C ASP A 123 -5.60 -3.07 -16.49
N PHE A 124 -6.36 -2.30 -15.71
CA PHE A 124 -6.06 -0.87 -15.54
C PHE A 124 -4.78 -0.63 -14.76
N ASP A 125 -4.44 -1.47 -13.79
CA ASP A 125 -3.26 -1.27 -12.97
C ASP A 125 -1.98 -1.56 -13.75
N THR A 126 -1.92 -2.67 -14.50
CA THR A 126 -0.78 -2.98 -15.38
C THR A 126 -0.63 -1.97 -16.51
N ARG A 127 -1.72 -1.50 -17.08
CA ARG A 127 -1.71 -0.43 -18.08
C ARG A 127 -1.21 0.89 -17.49
N CYS A 128 -1.65 1.25 -16.27
CA CYS A 128 -1.19 2.44 -15.55
C CYS A 128 0.32 2.35 -15.27
N ARG A 129 0.81 1.17 -14.83
CA ARG A 129 2.23 0.86 -14.67
C ARG A 129 3.01 1.11 -15.96
N ASP A 130 2.56 0.54 -17.06
CA ASP A 130 3.23 0.62 -18.35
C ASP A 130 3.25 2.06 -18.90
N ASP A 131 2.15 2.80 -18.78
CA ASP A 131 2.07 4.21 -19.17
C ASP A 131 2.95 5.11 -18.27
N ALA A 132 3.06 4.79 -16.98
CA ALA A 132 3.97 5.46 -16.04
C ALA A 132 5.44 5.17 -16.38
N GLN A 133 5.77 3.92 -16.71
CA GLN A 133 7.12 3.50 -17.09
C GLN A 133 7.53 4.13 -18.43
N ALA A 134 6.61 4.20 -19.39
CA ALA A 134 6.82 4.87 -20.68
C ALA A 134 6.86 6.40 -20.59
N GLY A 135 6.63 6.96 -19.40
CA GLY A 135 6.66 8.40 -19.21
C GLY A 135 5.44 9.16 -19.68
N LYS A 136 4.37 8.48 -20.10
CA LYS A 136 3.14 9.12 -20.61
C LYS A 136 2.31 9.77 -19.51
N ILE A 137 2.41 9.26 -18.28
CA ILE A 137 1.73 9.78 -17.10
C ILE A 137 2.70 10.00 -15.95
N LEU A 138 2.34 10.87 -15.03
CA LEU A 138 3.04 11.07 -13.77
C LEU A 138 2.38 10.17 -12.71
N ALA A 139 3.10 9.15 -12.25
CA ALA A 139 2.64 8.19 -11.27
C ALA A 139 3.83 7.52 -10.56
N PRO A 140 3.61 6.85 -9.41
CA PRO A 140 4.62 6.03 -8.74
C PRO A 140 5.11 4.86 -9.63
N ARG A 141 6.13 4.16 -9.18
CA ARG A 141 6.39 2.76 -9.58
C ARG A 141 5.19 1.93 -9.13
N ILE A 142 4.67 1.04 -9.99
CA ILE A 142 3.50 0.21 -9.68
C ILE A 142 3.89 -1.26 -9.79
N LEU A 143 3.60 -2.03 -8.75
CA LEU A 143 3.54 -3.49 -8.77
C LEU A 143 2.06 -3.87 -8.79
N ALA A 144 1.61 -4.52 -9.86
CA ALA A 144 0.19 -4.63 -10.18
C ALA A 144 -0.32 -6.07 -10.07
N ALA A 145 -1.44 -6.27 -9.35
CA ALA A 145 -2.19 -7.53 -9.35
C ALA A 145 -3.35 -7.54 -10.36
N ASN A 146 -3.86 -6.37 -10.80
CA ASN A 146 -5.13 -6.27 -11.52
C ASN A 146 -6.30 -6.89 -10.72
N GLU A 147 -7.21 -7.61 -11.40
CA GLU A 147 -8.36 -8.25 -10.74
C GLU A 147 -7.90 -9.38 -9.81
N GLY A 148 -8.30 -9.31 -8.53
CA GLY A 148 -8.12 -10.42 -7.60
C GLY A 148 -9.02 -11.62 -7.91
N ILE A 149 -8.85 -12.69 -7.14
CA ILE A 149 -9.70 -13.89 -7.18
C ILE A 149 -10.48 -13.95 -5.86
N SER A 150 -11.80 -14.05 -5.95
CA SER A 150 -12.74 -14.20 -4.86
C SER A 150 -13.68 -15.37 -5.15
N VAL A 151 -14.68 -15.58 -4.32
CA VAL A 151 -15.76 -16.56 -4.52
C VAL A 151 -17.12 -15.86 -4.56
N PRO A 152 -18.20 -16.49 -5.05
CA PRO A 152 -19.54 -15.91 -4.95
C PRO A 152 -19.91 -15.52 -3.52
N GLY A 153 -20.31 -14.25 -3.33
CA GLY A 153 -20.57 -13.69 -1.99
C GLY A 153 -19.32 -13.44 -1.12
N GLY A 154 -18.13 -13.63 -1.67
CA GLY A 154 -16.87 -13.29 -1.02
C GLY A 154 -16.52 -11.81 -1.15
N HIS A 155 -15.48 -11.40 -0.43
CA HIS A 155 -15.02 -10.02 -0.38
C HIS A 155 -14.72 -9.47 -1.78
N MET A 156 -15.24 -8.27 -2.07
CA MET A 156 -15.03 -7.51 -3.32
C MET A 156 -15.40 -8.26 -4.62
N ALA A 157 -16.14 -9.38 -4.53
CA ALA A 157 -16.55 -10.17 -5.68
C ALA A 157 -17.37 -9.35 -6.69
N GLY A 158 -16.96 -9.40 -7.97
CA GLY A 158 -17.57 -8.65 -9.07
C GLY A 158 -17.19 -7.16 -9.13
N SER A 159 -16.32 -6.66 -8.23
CA SER A 159 -15.79 -5.31 -8.28
C SER A 159 -14.29 -5.29 -8.64
N VAL A 160 -13.40 -5.42 -7.67
CA VAL A 160 -11.95 -5.48 -7.89
C VAL A 160 -11.40 -6.92 -7.83
N ALA A 161 -12.29 -7.90 -7.66
CA ALA A 161 -12.00 -9.32 -7.73
C ALA A 161 -13.08 -10.07 -8.51
N VAL A 162 -12.69 -11.12 -9.21
CA VAL A 162 -13.59 -12.02 -9.95
C VAL A 162 -14.06 -13.14 -9.04
N ALA A 163 -15.34 -13.44 -9.05
CA ALA A 163 -15.91 -14.58 -8.33
C ALA A 163 -15.67 -15.88 -9.10
N ALA A 164 -14.92 -16.81 -8.53
CA ALA A 164 -14.70 -18.16 -9.05
C ALA A 164 -15.53 -19.17 -8.27
N HIS A 165 -16.34 -19.99 -8.95
CA HIS A 165 -17.22 -20.98 -8.35
C HIS A 165 -16.52 -22.30 -8.02
N ASN A 166 -15.34 -22.53 -8.59
CA ASN A 166 -14.56 -23.74 -8.42
C ASN A 166 -13.07 -23.49 -8.78
N ASN A 167 -12.21 -24.47 -8.49
CA ASN A 167 -10.77 -24.35 -8.74
C ASN A 167 -10.47 -24.11 -10.25
N GLY A 168 -11.22 -24.70 -11.18
CA GLY A 168 -11.02 -24.49 -12.62
C GLY A 168 -11.23 -23.04 -13.04
N GLU A 169 -12.27 -22.38 -12.50
CA GLU A 169 -12.51 -20.95 -12.76
C GLU A 169 -11.47 -20.07 -12.10
N ALA A 170 -11.02 -20.40 -10.87
CA ALA A 170 -9.95 -19.66 -10.20
C ALA A 170 -8.63 -19.74 -10.99
N LEU A 171 -8.25 -20.91 -11.48
CA LEU A 171 -7.06 -21.11 -12.34
C LEU A 171 -7.21 -20.44 -13.71
N THR A 172 -8.43 -20.38 -14.25
CA THR A 172 -8.70 -19.62 -15.49
C THR A 172 -8.49 -18.13 -15.27
N GLN A 173 -8.94 -17.59 -14.14
CA GLN A 173 -8.70 -16.18 -13.79
C GLN A 173 -7.21 -15.91 -13.54
N LEU A 174 -6.49 -16.81 -12.86
CA LEU A 174 -5.04 -16.72 -12.70
C LEU A 174 -4.34 -16.65 -14.06
N THR A 175 -4.69 -17.54 -14.98
CA THR A 175 -4.16 -17.53 -16.35
C THR A 175 -4.45 -16.20 -17.06
N LYS A 176 -5.66 -15.67 -16.92
CA LYS A 176 -6.04 -14.38 -17.52
C LYS A 176 -5.15 -13.24 -16.99
N VAL A 177 -4.99 -13.12 -15.67
CA VAL A 177 -4.16 -12.02 -15.11
C VAL A 177 -2.69 -12.19 -15.45
N SER A 178 -2.18 -13.43 -15.55
CA SER A 178 -0.80 -13.68 -15.96
C SER A 178 -0.52 -13.18 -17.40
N THR A 179 -1.48 -13.32 -18.33
CA THR A 179 -1.36 -12.76 -19.68
C THR A 179 -1.31 -11.23 -19.70
N GLN A 180 -1.80 -10.58 -18.65
CA GLN A 180 -1.74 -9.13 -18.46
C GLN A 180 -0.41 -8.69 -17.83
N ARG A 181 0.52 -9.61 -17.57
CA ARG A 181 1.86 -9.36 -17.00
C ARG A 181 1.78 -8.72 -15.63
N VAL A 182 0.95 -9.27 -14.74
CA VAL A 182 0.89 -8.85 -13.33
C VAL A 182 2.22 -9.12 -12.61
N ASP A 183 2.44 -8.46 -11.49
CA ASP A 183 3.63 -8.64 -10.66
C ASP A 183 3.36 -9.57 -9.48
N LEU A 184 2.09 -9.80 -9.15
CA LEU A 184 1.63 -10.69 -8.08
C LEU A 184 0.18 -11.11 -8.32
N VAL A 185 -0.28 -12.12 -7.56
CA VAL A 185 -1.66 -12.60 -7.55
C VAL A 185 -2.34 -12.18 -6.24
N LYS A 186 -3.61 -11.78 -6.27
CA LYS A 186 -4.40 -11.43 -5.08
C LYS A 186 -5.57 -12.39 -4.89
N LEU A 187 -5.67 -12.94 -3.68
CA LEU A 187 -6.81 -13.73 -3.20
C LEU A 187 -7.64 -12.95 -2.18
N MET A 188 -8.96 -13.17 -2.17
CA MET A 188 -9.88 -12.72 -1.14
C MET A 188 -10.37 -13.95 -0.38
N ILE A 189 -9.66 -14.33 0.71
CA ILE A 189 -9.90 -15.60 1.41
C ILE A 189 -11.05 -15.47 2.39
N THR A 190 -11.10 -14.33 3.11
CA THR A 190 -12.18 -14.06 4.06
C THR A 190 -13.12 -12.97 3.57
N GLY A 191 -14.25 -12.81 4.21
CA GLY A 191 -15.02 -11.57 4.18
C GLY A 191 -14.32 -10.45 4.95
N GLY A 192 -14.76 -9.20 4.76
CA GLY A 192 -14.36 -8.05 5.56
C GLY A 192 -15.42 -7.66 6.61
N VAL A 193 -15.21 -6.49 7.25
CA VAL A 193 -16.13 -5.94 8.26
C VAL A 193 -17.59 -5.90 7.77
N LEU A 194 -17.81 -5.42 6.54
CA LEU A 194 -19.14 -5.23 5.96
C LEU A 194 -19.75 -6.51 5.36
N ASP A 195 -18.93 -7.53 5.11
CA ASP A 195 -19.38 -8.80 4.52
C ASP A 195 -19.92 -9.78 5.59
N ALA A 196 -19.76 -9.46 6.87
CA ALA A 196 -20.21 -10.29 7.97
C ALA A 196 -21.74 -10.36 8.03
N ALA A 197 -22.27 -11.58 8.05
CA ALA A 197 -23.73 -11.80 8.19
C ALA A 197 -24.21 -11.39 9.59
N GLU A 198 -23.44 -11.68 10.63
CA GLU A 198 -23.80 -11.52 12.03
C GLU A 198 -22.81 -10.62 12.80
N LYS A 199 -23.26 -10.14 13.96
CA LYS A 199 -22.42 -9.43 14.94
C LYS A 199 -21.46 -10.43 15.59
N GLY A 200 -20.17 -10.13 15.54
CA GLY A 200 -19.11 -10.97 16.12
C GLY A 200 -18.44 -11.94 15.14
N THR A 201 -18.81 -11.91 13.86
CA THR A 201 -18.25 -12.81 12.84
C THR A 201 -17.57 -12.08 11.66
N PRO A 202 -16.77 -11.01 11.88
CA PRO A 202 -16.02 -10.43 10.78
C PRO A 202 -14.95 -11.42 10.31
N GLY A 203 -14.57 -11.34 9.03
CA GLY A 203 -13.52 -12.19 8.49
C GLY A 203 -13.91 -13.65 8.32
N GLU A 204 -15.20 -13.95 8.17
CA GLU A 204 -15.68 -15.31 7.88
C GLU A 204 -14.95 -15.91 6.68
N LEU A 205 -14.46 -17.16 6.82
CA LEU A 205 -13.80 -17.87 5.73
C LEU A 205 -14.76 -18.06 4.55
N LYS A 206 -14.39 -17.56 3.38
CA LYS A 206 -15.23 -17.63 2.16
C LYS A 206 -14.61 -18.53 1.09
N MET A 207 -13.30 -18.43 0.88
CA MET A 207 -12.60 -19.23 -0.11
C MET A 207 -12.20 -20.58 0.49
N PRO A 208 -12.59 -21.72 -0.12
CA PRO A 208 -12.20 -23.04 0.36
C PRO A 208 -10.67 -23.23 0.37
N PRO A 209 -10.10 -23.90 1.40
CA PRO A 209 -8.65 -24.12 1.49
C PRO A 209 -8.04 -24.79 0.25
N GLU A 210 -8.74 -25.74 -0.36
CA GLU A 210 -8.30 -26.42 -1.58
C GLU A 210 -8.21 -25.47 -2.80
N MET A 211 -9.04 -24.42 -2.84
CA MET A 211 -8.94 -23.39 -3.89
C MET A 211 -7.75 -22.48 -3.63
N VAL A 212 -7.50 -22.08 -2.38
CA VAL A 212 -6.32 -21.29 -1.98
C VAL A 212 -5.07 -22.03 -2.42
N LYS A 213 -4.96 -23.33 -2.04
CA LYS A 213 -3.81 -24.17 -2.40
C LYS A 213 -3.62 -24.28 -3.90
N ALA A 214 -4.69 -24.57 -4.66
CA ALA A 214 -4.60 -24.72 -6.11
C ALA A 214 -4.08 -23.46 -6.80
N VAL A 215 -4.53 -22.27 -6.35
CA VAL A 215 -4.07 -21.00 -6.90
C VAL A 215 -2.63 -20.69 -6.48
N CYS A 216 -2.26 -20.90 -5.22
CA CYS A 216 -0.89 -20.68 -4.74
C CYS A 216 0.11 -21.57 -5.48
N ASP A 217 -0.14 -22.89 -5.55
CA ASP A 217 0.72 -23.84 -6.25
C ASP A 217 0.95 -23.42 -7.71
N GLN A 218 -0.11 -23.06 -8.42
CA GLN A 218 -0.02 -22.66 -9.82
C GLN A 218 0.62 -21.27 -9.99
N ALA A 219 0.33 -20.30 -9.12
CA ALA A 219 0.94 -18.97 -9.14
C ALA A 219 2.46 -19.07 -8.93
N HIS A 220 2.90 -19.85 -7.95
CA HIS A 220 4.31 -20.09 -7.68
C HIS A 220 5.01 -20.82 -8.84
N ALA A 221 4.36 -21.81 -9.44
CA ALA A 221 4.88 -22.47 -10.64
C ALA A 221 5.08 -21.50 -11.83
N MET A 222 4.32 -20.40 -11.85
CA MET A 222 4.43 -19.31 -12.84
C MET A 222 5.37 -18.18 -12.39
N GLY A 223 5.93 -18.26 -11.18
CA GLY A 223 6.84 -17.25 -10.61
C GLY A 223 6.16 -16.03 -9.96
N TYR A 224 4.87 -16.12 -9.63
CA TYR A 224 4.14 -15.02 -8.98
C TYR A 224 4.02 -15.25 -7.48
N PRO A 225 4.33 -14.25 -6.64
CA PRO A 225 3.94 -14.27 -5.24
C PRO A 225 2.43 -14.04 -5.09
N VAL A 226 1.86 -14.55 -3.99
CA VAL A 226 0.43 -14.50 -3.68
C VAL A 226 0.19 -13.66 -2.44
N ALA A 227 -0.65 -12.63 -2.55
CA ALA A 227 -1.15 -11.82 -1.46
C ALA A 227 -2.61 -12.20 -1.13
N ALA A 228 -2.99 -12.24 0.15
CA ALA A 228 -4.35 -12.62 0.55
C ALA A 228 -4.96 -11.66 1.55
N HIS A 229 -6.19 -11.20 1.26
CA HIS A 229 -7.06 -10.53 2.23
C HIS A 229 -7.52 -11.53 3.28
N THR A 230 -7.22 -11.26 4.56
CA THR A 230 -7.60 -12.07 5.71
C THR A 230 -7.86 -11.20 6.93
N GLU A 231 -9.06 -11.30 7.51
CA GLU A 231 -9.48 -10.54 8.70
C GLU A 231 -9.95 -11.46 9.85
N SER A 232 -9.56 -12.74 9.84
CA SER A 232 -9.82 -13.67 10.95
C SER A 232 -8.65 -14.61 11.20
N PRO A 233 -8.49 -15.13 12.44
CA PRO A 233 -7.45 -16.12 12.78
C PRO A 233 -7.51 -17.37 11.88
N GLU A 234 -8.72 -17.86 11.58
CA GLU A 234 -8.93 -19.00 10.69
C GLU A 234 -8.45 -18.68 9.26
N GLY A 235 -8.82 -17.51 8.72
CA GLY A 235 -8.40 -17.09 7.39
C GLY A 235 -6.88 -16.96 7.27
N VAL A 236 -6.21 -16.39 8.28
CA VAL A 236 -4.75 -16.29 8.33
C VAL A 236 -4.12 -17.69 8.32
N ARG A 237 -4.62 -18.63 9.13
CA ARG A 237 -4.11 -20.00 9.18
C ARG A 237 -4.29 -20.70 7.83
N VAL A 238 -5.48 -20.66 7.26
CA VAL A 238 -5.76 -21.24 5.93
C VAL A 238 -4.83 -20.65 4.86
N ALA A 239 -4.61 -19.34 4.89
CA ALA A 239 -3.70 -18.68 3.95
C ALA A 239 -2.27 -19.22 4.05
N LEU A 240 -1.72 -19.26 5.27
CA LEU A 240 -0.34 -19.71 5.51
C LEU A 240 -0.16 -21.20 5.18
N GLU A 241 -1.05 -22.07 5.64
CA GLU A 241 -1.00 -23.52 5.38
C GLU A 241 -1.07 -23.86 3.88
N ASN A 242 -1.62 -22.98 3.07
CA ASN A 242 -1.80 -23.16 1.64
C ASN A 242 -0.87 -22.32 0.76
N GLY A 243 0.17 -21.70 1.35
CA GLY A 243 1.30 -21.12 0.62
C GLY A 243 1.16 -19.65 0.24
N VAL A 244 0.32 -18.86 0.92
CA VAL A 244 0.26 -17.41 0.71
C VAL A 244 1.53 -16.73 1.21
N ASP A 245 2.12 -15.84 0.42
CA ASP A 245 3.37 -15.13 0.72
C ASP A 245 3.18 -13.86 1.52
N SER A 246 2.05 -13.18 1.36
CA SER A 246 1.73 -11.97 2.14
C SER A 246 0.30 -11.96 2.65
N ILE A 247 0.18 -11.81 3.95
CA ILE A 247 -1.08 -11.69 4.67
C ILE A 247 -1.43 -10.21 4.75
N GLU A 248 -2.53 -9.83 4.13
CA GLU A 248 -3.03 -8.46 4.15
C GLU A 248 -3.99 -8.29 5.33
N HIS A 249 -3.92 -7.14 6.03
CA HIS A 249 -4.64 -6.82 7.26
C HIS A 249 -4.18 -7.66 8.44
N GLY A 250 -4.46 -8.94 8.41
CA GLY A 250 -4.13 -9.87 9.49
C GLY A 250 -5.20 -9.92 10.58
N ALA A 251 -5.01 -10.81 11.53
CA ALA A 251 -5.88 -11.01 12.68
C ALA A 251 -5.06 -11.51 13.87
N LYS A 252 -5.68 -11.58 15.06
CA LYS A 252 -5.03 -12.09 16.27
C LYS A 252 -4.35 -13.43 16.02
N MET A 253 -3.08 -13.53 16.42
CA MET A 253 -2.25 -14.74 16.25
C MET A 253 -2.11 -15.51 17.55
N ASP A 254 -2.21 -16.83 17.47
CA ASP A 254 -1.72 -17.77 18.48
C ASP A 254 -0.29 -18.24 18.16
N GLU A 255 0.29 -19.05 19.03
CA GLU A 255 1.67 -19.57 18.87
C GLU A 255 1.83 -20.42 17.60
N GLU A 256 0.78 -21.15 17.22
CA GLU A 256 0.79 -21.97 16.00
C GLU A 256 0.80 -21.10 14.74
N THR A 257 -0.01 -20.06 14.71
CA THR A 257 0.00 -19.08 13.61
C THR A 257 1.36 -18.39 13.48
N VAL A 258 1.99 -18.01 14.59
CA VAL A 258 3.36 -17.46 14.60
C VAL A 258 4.36 -18.45 14.01
N LYS A 259 4.24 -19.73 14.34
CA LYS A 259 5.10 -20.79 13.79
C LYS A 259 4.90 -20.94 12.28
N LEU A 260 3.64 -20.94 11.80
CA LEU A 260 3.32 -21.01 10.36
C LEU A 260 3.94 -19.86 9.58
N TYR A 261 3.85 -18.61 10.05
CA TYR A 261 4.54 -17.48 9.40
C TYR A 261 6.03 -17.71 9.19
N LYS A 262 6.70 -18.23 10.23
CA LYS A 262 8.15 -18.50 10.20
C LYS A 262 8.52 -19.67 9.28
N GLU A 263 7.71 -20.72 9.27
CA GLU A 263 7.92 -21.91 8.44
C GLU A 263 7.75 -21.60 6.95
N HIS A 264 6.74 -20.80 6.60
CA HIS A 264 6.45 -20.43 5.21
C HIS A 264 7.20 -19.18 4.74
N GLY A 265 7.85 -18.43 5.64
CA GLY A 265 8.56 -17.20 5.28
C GLY A 265 7.63 -16.07 4.82
N ALA A 266 6.34 -16.15 5.14
CA ALA A 266 5.37 -15.14 4.81
C ALA A 266 5.56 -13.86 5.62
N PHE A 267 5.04 -12.73 5.12
CA PHE A 267 5.04 -11.46 5.85
C PHE A 267 3.63 -10.93 6.08
N LEU A 268 3.49 -10.08 7.08
CA LEU A 268 2.26 -9.34 7.36
C LEU A 268 2.33 -7.95 6.71
N CYS A 269 1.36 -7.61 5.87
CA CYS A 269 1.11 -6.24 5.42
C CYS A 269 -0.02 -5.66 6.27
N THR A 270 0.32 -4.96 7.35
CA THR A 270 -0.67 -4.34 8.22
C THR A 270 -1.29 -3.10 7.59
N THR A 271 -2.58 -2.87 7.83
CA THR A 271 -3.37 -1.76 7.32
C THR A 271 -4.35 -1.30 8.39
N ILE A 272 -3.94 -0.39 9.24
CA ILE A 272 -4.75 0.10 10.37
C ILE A 272 -5.87 1.03 9.86
N SER A 273 -5.56 1.79 8.82
CA SER A 273 -6.42 2.83 8.25
C SER A 273 -7.85 2.38 7.92
N PRO A 274 -8.12 1.27 7.20
CA PRO A 274 -9.47 0.94 6.75
C PRO A 274 -10.41 0.51 7.91
N ALA A 275 -9.87 -0.10 8.95
CA ALA A 275 -10.66 -0.53 10.11
C ALA A 275 -10.98 0.61 11.09
N LEU A 276 -10.12 1.66 11.14
CA LEU A 276 -10.24 2.76 12.10
C LEU A 276 -11.59 3.49 12.03
N PRO A 277 -12.14 3.90 10.87
CA PRO A 277 -13.44 4.59 10.81
C PRO A 277 -14.60 3.73 11.33
N TYR A 278 -14.59 2.43 11.04
CA TYR A 278 -15.63 1.51 11.52
C TYR A 278 -15.52 1.26 13.03
N ALA A 279 -14.29 1.20 13.56
CA ALA A 279 -14.06 0.91 14.96
C ALA A 279 -14.25 2.12 15.88
N LEU A 280 -13.81 3.32 15.45
CA LEU A 280 -13.56 4.46 16.32
C LEU A 280 -14.47 5.67 16.06
N PHE A 281 -15.04 5.83 14.85
CA PHE A 281 -15.94 6.94 14.58
C PHE A 281 -17.28 6.72 15.26
N ASP A 282 -17.96 7.84 15.60
CA ASP A 282 -19.37 7.80 15.91
C ASP A 282 -20.16 7.23 14.72
N THR A 283 -21.16 6.40 14.99
CA THR A 283 -22.01 5.77 13.95
C THR A 283 -22.76 6.79 13.11
N ALA A 284 -23.09 7.96 13.67
CA ALA A 284 -23.66 9.07 12.92
C ALA A 284 -22.70 9.64 11.87
N VAL A 285 -21.38 9.50 12.06
CA VAL A 285 -20.34 9.96 11.15
C VAL A 285 -19.99 8.87 10.14
N SER A 286 -19.72 7.66 10.61
CA SER A 286 -19.34 6.53 9.76
C SER A 286 -20.50 5.98 8.92
N GLY A 287 -21.75 6.16 9.38
CA GLY A 287 -22.92 5.50 8.82
C GLY A 287 -22.95 3.98 9.07
N ALA A 288 -22.04 3.48 9.89
CA ALA A 288 -21.96 2.08 10.26
C ALA A 288 -23.17 1.66 11.12
N SER A 289 -23.68 0.46 10.89
CA SER A 289 -24.64 -0.14 11.81
C SER A 289 -23.95 -0.52 13.13
N GLU A 290 -24.72 -0.77 14.19
CA GLU A 290 -24.17 -1.28 15.44
C GLU A 290 -23.39 -2.59 15.25
N LYS A 291 -23.87 -3.44 14.35
CA LYS A 291 -23.17 -4.69 13.93
C LYS A 291 -21.82 -4.35 13.29
N ASP A 292 -21.81 -3.44 12.31
CA ASP A 292 -20.60 -3.10 11.57
C ASP A 292 -19.55 -2.41 12.46
N GLN A 293 -19.99 -1.56 13.40
CA GLN A 293 -19.09 -0.94 14.38
C GLN A 293 -18.48 -1.99 15.32
N TYR A 294 -19.28 -2.93 15.81
CA TYR A 294 -18.78 -4.01 16.66
C TYR A 294 -17.76 -4.88 15.92
N ASN A 295 -18.08 -5.28 14.68
CA ASN A 295 -17.19 -6.06 13.83
C ASN A 295 -15.94 -5.26 13.44
N GLY A 296 -16.08 -3.98 13.15
CA GLY A 296 -14.98 -3.07 12.89
C GLY A 296 -13.99 -2.98 14.07
N ARG A 297 -14.50 -3.00 15.31
CA ARG A 297 -13.66 -3.03 16.50
C ARG A 297 -12.86 -4.34 16.59
N ILE A 298 -13.48 -5.50 16.34
CA ILE A 298 -12.78 -6.79 16.33
C ILE A 298 -11.65 -6.79 15.30
N VAL A 299 -11.91 -6.31 14.09
CA VAL A 299 -10.91 -6.26 13.01
C VAL A 299 -9.79 -5.27 13.35
N PHE A 300 -10.13 -4.06 13.81
CA PHE A 300 -9.14 -3.07 14.22
C PHE A 300 -8.18 -3.59 15.32
N ASP A 301 -8.75 -4.15 16.39
CA ASP A 301 -7.98 -4.71 17.48
C ASP A 301 -7.15 -5.91 17.00
N GLY A 302 -7.70 -6.74 16.12
CA GLY A 302 -7.01 -7.89 15.50
C GLY A 302 -5.82 -7.47 14.65
N ILE A 303 -5.95 -6.43 13.81
CA ILE A 303 -4.86 -5.87 13.00
C ILE A 303 -3.74 -5.33 13.88
N VAL A 304 -4.07 -4.54 14.92
CA VAL A 304 -3.09 -3.97 15.83
C VAL A 304 -2.36 -5.06 16.63
N GLU A 305 -3.10 -6.02 17.20
CA GLU A 305 -2.50 -7.14 17.93
C GLU A 305 -1.62 -8.02 17.03
N SER A 306 -2.09 -8.28 15.79
CA SER A 306 -1.34 -9.02 14.79
C SER A 306 0.02 -8.37 14.49
N ALA A 307 0.03 -7.06 14.24
CA ALA A 307 1.27 -6.31 13.99
C ALA A 307 2.23 -6.36 15.19
N LYS A 308 1.72 -6.16 16.42
CA LYS A 308 2.54 -6.26 17.65
C LYS A 308 3.12 -7.66 17.83
N THR A 309 2.29 -8.70 17.67
CA THR A 309 2.72 -10.09 17.80
C THR A 309 3.76 -10.46 16.75
N ALA A 310 3.56 -10.04 15.50
CA ALA A 310 4.50 -10.26 14.41
C ALA A 310 5.86 -9.62 14.71
N LEU A 311 5.87 -8.35 15.13
CA LEU A 311 7.10 -7.61 15.50
C LEU A 311 7.84 -8.28 16.66
N ALA A 312 7.12 -8.66 17.73
CA ALA A 312 7.70 -9.32 18.90
C ALA A 312 8.32 -10.69 18.58
N ASN A 313 7.84 -11.35 17.53
CA ASN A 313 8.30 -12.67 17.09
C ASN A 313 9.26 -12.65 15.89
N GLY A 314 9.67 -11.46 15.41
CA GLY A 314 10.58 -11.32 14.27
C GLY A 314 9.93 -11.67 12.91
N ILE A 315 8.60 -11.77 12.83
CA ILE A 315 7.88 -11.91 11.57
C ILE A 315 8.00 -10.58 10.82
N PRO A 316 8.33 -10.58 9.52
CA PRO A 316 8.42 -9.35 8.76
C PRO A 316 7.05 -8.65 8.67
N VAL A 317 7.03 -7.35 9.03
CA VAL A 317 5.84 -6.49 8.92
C VAL A 317 6.11 -5.40 7.90
N GLY A 318 5.23 -5.26 6.92
CA GLY A 318 5.16 -4.15 5.99
C GLY A 318 3.93 -3.28 6.25
N LEU A 319 3.87 -2.11 5.61
CA LEU A 319 2.78 -1.15 5.71
C LEU A 319 2.05 -0.97 4.38
N GLY A 320 0.73 -0.98 4.44
CA GLY A 320 -0.19 -0.50 3.43
C GLY A 320 -1.33 0.24 4.10
N ASN A 321 -2.11 1.05 3.39
CA ASN A 321 -3.22 1.77 4.01
C ASN A 321 -4.58 1.43 3.41
N ASP A 322 -4.64 0.49 2.46
CA ASP A 322 -5.88 0.07 1.79
C ASP A 322 -6.63 1.26 1.15
N VAL A 323 -5.85 2.11 0.49
CA VAL A 323 -6.37 3.30 -0.17
C VAL A 323 -7.43 2.94 -1.22
N GLY A 324 -8.46 3.77 -1.26
CA GLY A 324 -9.64 3.54 -2.08
C GLY A 324 -10.87 3.15 -1.27
N CYS A 325 -10.68 2.59 -0.07
CA CYS A 325 -11.72 2.40 0.92
C CYS A 325 -12.26 3.73 1.46
N PRO A 326 -13.49 3.79 1.99
CA PRO A 326 -14.06 5.01 2.57
C PRO A 326 -13.13 5.61 3.64
N TYR A 327 -12.93 6.91 3.57
CA TYR A 327 -12.03 7.74 4.40
C TYR A 327 -10.53 7.56 4.12
N ILE A 328 -10.11 6.62 3.26
CA ILE A 328 -8.70 6.37 2.96
C ILE A 328 -8.36 6.97 1.59
N THR A 329 -7.78 8.15 1.60
CA THR A 329 -7.47 8.93 0.38
C THR A 329 -6.04 8.68 -0.10
N GLN A 330 -5.81 8.88 -1.40
CA GLN A 330 -4.54 8.58 -2.07
C GLN A 330 -3.35 9.42 -1.58
N TYR A 331 -3.58 10.51 -0.87
CA TYR A 331 -2.49 11.37 -0.36
C TYR A 331 -2.21 11.17 1.13
N ASP A 332 -2.85 10.19 1.78
CA ASP A 332 -2.87 10.05 3.24
C ASP A 332 -2.05 8.87 3.79
N PHE A 333 -1.19 8.24 2.98
CA PHE A 333 -0.38 7.10 3.46
C PHE A 333 0.48 7.46 4.69
N TRP A 334 0.90 8.71 4.83
CA TRP A 334 1.62 9.20 6.02
C TRP A 334 0.84 8.97 7.33
N ARG A 335 -0.51 8.94 7.29
CA ARG A 335 -1.34 8.64 8.47
C ARG A 335 -1.17 7.21 8.95
N GLU A 336 -0.98 6.26 8.02
CA GLU A 336 -0.71 4.88 8.39
C GLU A 336 0.57 4.75 9.22
N LEU A 337 1.62 5.54 8.91
CA LEU A 337 2.83 5.59 9.72
C LEU A 337 2.55 6.13 11.13
N CYS A 338 1.73 7.19 11.24
CA CYS A 338 1.30 7.72 12.54
C CYS A 338 0.49 6.68 13.33
N TYR A 339 -0.42 5.95 12.69
CA TYR A 339 -1.20 4.90 13.33
C TYR A 339 -0.32 3.72 13.75
N PHE A 340 0.64 3.33 12.92
CA PHE A 340 1.61 2.28 13.26
C PHE A 340 2.46 2.67 14.47
N HIS A 341 2.93 3.93 14.54
CA HIS A 341 3.59 4.46 15.72
C HIS A 341 2.67 4.41 16.95
N LYS A 342 1.48 5.02 16.86
CA LYS A 342 0.55 5.19 17.97
C LYS A 342 0.02 3.86 18.50
N TYR A 343 -0.52 3.02 17.63
CA TYR A 343 -1.24 1.81 18.04
C TYR A 343 -0.33 0.59 18.21
N CYS A 344 0.78 0.51 17.46
CA CYS A 344 1.72 -0.60 17.58
C CYS A 344 2.94 -0.30 18.46
N GLY A 345 3.15 0.97 18.86
CA GLY A 345 4.22 1.36 19.79
C GLY A 345 5.63 1.37 19.17
N VAL A 346 5.73 1.43 17.85
CA VAL A 346 7.02 1.53 17.15
C VAL A 346 7.55 2.97 17.18
N SER A 347 8.88 3.17 17.06
CA SER A 347 9.45 4.51 16.92
C SER A 347 9.12 5.13 15.55
N ASN A 348 9.18 6.46 15.44
CA ASN A 348 9.04 7.18 14.17
C ASN A 348 10.05 6.66 13.15
N GLN A 349 11.30 6.48 13.56
CA GLN A 349 12.38 5.93 12.75
C GLN A 349 12.02 4.54 12.18
N PHE A 350 11.48 3.64 13.02
CA PHE A 350 11.09 2.32 12.57
C PHE A 350 9.89 2.35 11.62
N ALA A 351 8.93 3.26 11.83
CA ALA A 351 7.80 3.47 10.93
C ALA A 351 8.28 3.96 9.54
N LEU A 352 9.21 4.93 9.51
CA LEU A 352 9.84 5.42 8.27
C LEU A 352 10.62 4.32 7.55
N TYR A 353 11.47 3.57 8.27
CA TYR A 353 12.18 2.42 7.73
C TYR A 353 11.22 1.38 7.13
N THR A 354 10.10 1.09 7.84
CA THR A 354 9.11 0.13 7.36
C THR A 354 8.45 0.60 6.08
N ALA A 355 8.04 1.88 6.01
CA ALA A 355 7.40 2.47 4.84
C ALA A 355 8.35 2.78 3.67
N THR A 356 9.65 2.50 3.81
CA THR A 356 10.67 2.72 2.78
C THR A 356 11.41 1.43 2.45
N LEU A 357 12.62 1.21 2.98
CA LEU A 357 13.48 0.08 2.61
C LEU A 357 12.88 -1.28 2.96
N ARG A 358 12.19 -1.39 4.10
CA ARG A 358 11.57 -2.66 4.49
C ARG A 358 10.45 -3.05 3.50
N ASN A 359 9.55 -2.12 3.19
CA ASN A 359 8.50 -2.33 2.18
C ASN A 359 9.10 -2.63 0.80
N ALA A 360 10.19 -1.95 0.41
CA ALA A 360 10.89 -2.25 -0.84
C ALA A 360 11.39 -3.69 -0.90
N ARG A 361 11.99 -4.18 0.20
CA ARG A 361 12.48 -5.56 0.30
C ARG A 361 11.36 -6.58 0.26
N LEU A 362 10.27 -6.35 1.00
CA LEU A 362 9.09 -7.22 1.02
C LEU A 362 8.39 -7.28 -0.35
N ALA A 363 8.45 -6.19 -1.10
CA ALA A 363 7.91 -6.13 -2.47
C ALA A 363 8.88 -6.63 -3.56
N GLY A 364 10.08 -7.13 -3.19
CA GLY A 364 11.09 -7.62 -4.14
C GLY A 364 11.78 -6.52 -4.96
N VAL A 365 11.72 -5.26 -4.54
CA VAL A 365 12.33 -4.11 -5.23
C VAL A 365 13.38 -3.38 -4.38
N GLY A 366 13.88 -4.02 -3.32
CA GLY A 366 14.84 -3.42 -2.39
C GLY A 366 16.19 -3.04 -3.01
N ASP A 367 16.58 -3.70 -4.09
CA ASP A 367 17.79 -3.36 -4.85
C ASP A 367 17.58 -2.16 -5.80
N VAL A 368 16.32 -1.76 -6.02
CA VAL A 368 15.95 -0.69 -6.95
C VAL A 368 15.61 0.61 -6.24
N THR A 369 14.99 0.55 -5.05
CA THR A 369 14.45 1.71 -4.35
C THR A 369 14.36 1.48 -2.84
N GLY A 370 13.86 2.45 -2.09
CA GLY A 370 13.61 2.37 -0.64
C GLY A 370 14.73 2.88 0.25
N SER A 371 15.92 3.18 -0.30
CA SER A 371 17.01 3.86 0.40
C SER A 371 17.78 4.80 -0.53
N LEU A 372 18.51 5.77 0.05
CA LEU A 372 19.34 6.72 -0.70
C LEU A 372 20.76 6.13 -0.89
N GLU A 373 20.84 5.00 -1.60
CA GLU A 373 22.09 4.31 -1.89
C GLU A 373 22.46 4.43 -3.36
N VAL A 374 23.77 4.44 -3.63
CA VAL A 374 24.32 4.46 -5.00
C VAL A 374 23.81 3.27 -5.81
N GLY A 375 23.38 3.52 -7.03
CA GLY A 375 22.82 2.54 -7.94
C GLY A 375 21.31 2.41 -7.86
N LYS A 376 20.66 2.94 -6.82
CA LYS A 376 19.19 2.94 -6.68
C LYS A 376 18.55 4.12 -7.42
N SER A 377 17.25 3.97 -7.65
CA SER A 377 16.42 4.98 -8.30
C SER A 377 16.39 6.29 -7.51
N GLU A 378 16.36 7.40 -8.20
CA GLU A 378 16.09 8.74 -7.65
C GLU A 378 14.61 8.82 -7.23
N ASP A 379 14.28 8.08 -6.16
CA ASP A 379 12.96 8.02 -5.54
C ASP A 379 13.09 8.63 -4.13
N LEU A 380 12.78 9.92 -4.00
CA LEU A 380 12.95 10.64 -2.73
C LEU A 380 11.83 11.68 -2.50
N ILE A 381 11.64 12.01 -1.23
CA ILE A 381 10.80 13.10 -0.78
C ILE A 381 11.59 14.06 0.10
N VAL A 382 11.14 15.31 0.15
CA VAL A 382 11.74 16.34 1.01
C VAL A 382 10.67 16.95 1.87
N THR A 383 10.94 17.00 3.18
CA THR A 383 10.12 17.68 4.18
C THR A 383 10.87 18.89 4.78
N ARG A 384 10.12 19.88 5.25
CA ARG A 384 10.74 21.02 5.95
C ARG A 384 11.11 20.67 7.38
N GLN A 385 10.26 19.92 8.07
CA GLN A 385 10.44 19.49 9.45
C GLN A 385 11.03 18.09 9.49
N ASN A 386 11.65 17.73 10.63
CA ASN A 386 12.27 16.43 10.84
C ASN A 386 11.20 15.32 11.01
N PRO A 387 11.04 14.39 10.07
CA PRO A 387 10.07 13.31 10.18
C PRO A 387 10.44 12.26 11.24
N LEU A 388 11.68 12.24 11.72
CA LEU A 388 12.08 11.40 12.86
C LEU A 388 11.53 11.93 14.19
N GLU A 389 11.29 13.23 14.29
CA GLU A 389 10.67 13.86 15.47
C GLU A 389 9.15 13.83 15.39
N ASP A 390 8.58 14.11 14.22
CA ASP A 390 7.13 14.13 14.00
C ASP A 390 6.77 13.62 12.59
N LEU A 391 6.13 12.45 12.51
CA LEU A 391 5.69 11.86 11.26
C LEU A 391 4.70 12.74 10.47
N ARG A 392 4.02 13.68 11.12
CA ARG A 392 3.13 14.65 10.47
C ARG A 392 3.87 15.60 9.53
N ALA A 393 5.19 15.71 9.64
CA ALA A 393 6.03 16.40 8.66
C ALA A 393 5.80 15.90 7.23
N LEU A 394 5.47 14.61 7.06
CA LEU A 394 5.18 13.97 5.77
C LEU A 394 3.91 14.49 5.10
N GLN A 395 3.04 15.20 5.84
CA GLN A 395 1.82 15.80 5.29
C GLN A 395 2.13 16.97 4.32
N HIS A 396 3.30 17.61 4.49
CA HIS A 396 3.70 18.82 3.78
C HIS A 396 5.06 18.63 3.12
N LEU A 397 5.04 18.19 1.88
CA LEU A 397 6.25 17.92 1.11
C LEU A 397 6.71 19.16 0.35
N GLU A 398 8.00 19.44 0.37
CA GLU A 398 8.65 20.46 -0.44
C GLU A 398 8.99 19.93 -1.85
N LEU A 399 9.23 18.60 -1.95
CA LEU A 399 9.59 17.96 -3.19
C LEU A 399 9.26 16.47 -3.16
N VAL A 400 8.89 15.93 -4.31
CA VAL A 400 8.84 14.49 -4.60
C VAL A 400 9.63 14.24 -5.88
N ALA A 401 10.56 13.31 -5.85
CA ALA A 401 11.22 12.78 -7.03
C ALA A 401 10.88 11.30 -7.18
N CYS A 402 10.60 10.85 -8.39
CA CYS A 402 10.34 9.46 -8.70
C CYS A 402 10.91 9.13 -10.08
N ARG A 403 11.88 8.24 -10.13
CA ARG A 403 12.56 7.82 -11.37
C ARG A 403 13.05 9.02 -12.18
N GLY A 404 13.69 9.97 -11.51
CA GLY A 404 14.24 11.18 -12.15
C GLY A 404 13.23 12.26 -12.49
N ARG A 405 11.94 12.07 -12.19
CA ARG A 405 10.92 13.11 -12.38
C ARG A 405 10.67 13.85 -11.07
N VAL A 406 10.99 15.12 -11.05
CA VAL A 406 10.89 15.99 -9.87
C VAL A 406 9.61 16.82 -9.93
N VAL A 407 8.86 16.81 -8.83
CA VAL A 407 7.72 17.67 -8.57
C VAL A 407 8.05 18.54 -7.37
N LYS A 408 8.28 19.83 -7.60
CA LYS A 408 8.49 20.83 -6.54
C LYS A 408 7.15 21.28 -5.96
N LYS A 409 7.06 21.40 -4.63
CA LYS A 409 5.85 21.79 -3.89
C LYS A 409 4.61 20.99 -4.33
N PRO A 410 4.63 19.66 -4.17
CA PRO A 410 3.49 18.84 -4.55
C PRO A 410 2.25 19.29 -3.78
N ALA A 411 1.14 19.46 -4.50
CA ALA A 411 -0.13 19.93 -3.94
C ALA A 411 -1.27 18.97 -4.34
N PRO A 412 -1.42 17.82 -3.65
CA PRO A 412 -2.53 16.94 -3.90
C PRO A 412 -3.86 17.62 -3.53
N LYS A 413 -4.89 17.36 -4.34
CA LYS A 413 -6.23 17.86 -4.00
C LYS A 413 -6.78 17.11 -2.80
N ARG A 414 -6.80 17.75 -1.64
CA ARG A 414 -7.23 17.18 -0.36
C ARG A 414 -8.74 17.28 -0.14
N SER A 415 -9.26 16.38 0.68
CA SER A 415 -10.63 16.42 1.21
C SER A 415 -10.61 16.91 2.65
N GLN A 416 -10.84 18.22 2.87
CA GLN A 416 -10.86 18.80 4.20
C GLN A 416 -11.84 18.10 5.17
N THR A 417 -12.93 17.54 4.64
CA THR A 417 -13.89 16.77 5.45
C THR A 417 -13.26 15.49 5.99
N VAL A 418 -12.56 14.73 5.14
CA VAL A 418 -11.86 13.50 5.56
C VAL A 418 -10.73 13.83 6.52
N ASP A 419 -9.92 14.85 6.18
CA ASP A 419 -8.81 15.27 7.04
C ASP A 419 -9.28 15.60 8.46
N LYS A 420 -10.31 16.45 8.60
CA LYS A 420 -10.86 16.83 9.91
C LYS A 420 -11.42 15.65 10.72
N LEU A 421 -11.92 14.63 10.07
CA LEU A 421 -12.43 13.44 10.74
C LEU A 421 -11.31 12.51 11.23
N LEU A 422 -10.19 12.45 10.53
CA LEU A 422 -9.07 11.56 10.86
C LEU A 422 -8.03 12.22 11.78
N ASP A 423 -7.86 13.56 11.74
CA ASP A 423 -6.86 14.27 12.53
C ASP A 423 -6.89 13.96 14.04
N PRO A 424 -8.08 13.84 14.71
CA PRO A 424 -8.14 13.52 16.14
C PRO A 424 -7.54 12.16 16.53
N TYR A 425 -7.35 11.27 15.57
CA TYR A 425 -6.82 9.92 15.81
C TYR A 425 -5.30 9.80 15.62
N LEU A 426 -4.63 10.91 15.32
CA LEU A 426 -3.17 10.97 15.18
C LEU A 426 -2.45 11.15 16.53
N GLU A 427 -3.13 11.72 17.53
CA GLU A 427 -2.60 12.02 18.86
C GLU A 427 -2.87 10.92 19.87
#